data_5b19f421f0ec56b033df1774608c5e32
#
_entry.id   5b19f421f0ec56b033df1774608c5e32
#
_cell.length_a   1.000
_cell.length_b   1.000
_cell.length_c   1.000
_cell.angle_alpha   90.00
_cell.angle_beta   90.00
_cell.angle_gamma   90.00
#
_symmetry.space_group_name_H-M   'P 1'
#
loop_
_entity.id
_entity.type
_entity.pdbx_description
1 polymer ?
#
loop_
_entity_poly.entity_id
_entity_poly.type
_entity_poly.pdbx_seq_one_letter_code
_entity_poly.pdbx_strand_id
1 'polypeptide(L)'
;EKGNPKDPLFLQVMTAQQEFIEAEGFSQDPLDEQQKNAVPNILHKYQNRLLFMAKGGCAVNCRYCFRRHFPYDQNPGNKTSWQQAIDYIAAHSEIEEVIFSGGDPMMAKDSEWAWLLERLEKIPHLQRLRIHSRLPVVIPERITDEFCDLLLKSRLQAVFVTHINHPNEIDEALSLA
;
A
#
# COMPACT_ATOMS: atom_id res chain seq x y z
N GLU A 1 -21.02 16.38 -3.74
CA GLU A 1 -21.70 17.69 -3.62
C GLU A 1 -21.50 18.22 -2.19
N LYS A 2 -20.97 19.44 -2.05
CA LYS A 2 -20.64 20.02 -0.75
C LYS A 2 -21.88 20.12 0.15
N GLY A 3 -21.79 19.56 1.36
CA GLY A 3 -22.90 19.54 2.33
C GLY A 3 -23.90 18.40 2.15
N ASN A 4 -23.74 17.54 1.14
CA ASN A 4 -24.61 16.39 0.95
C ASN A 4 -24.10 15.17 1.76
N PRO A 5 -24.80 14.73 2.82
CA PRO A 5 -24.38 13.58 3.62
C PRO A 5 -24.49 12.24 2.88
N LYS A 6 -25.12 12.21 1.71
CA LYS A 6 -25.25 11.04 0.83
C LYS A 6 -24.30 11.09 -0.36
N ASP A 7 -23.40 12.06 -0.39
CA ASP A 7 -22.39 12.14 -1.43
C ASP A 7 -21.52 10.87 -1.45
N PRO A 8 -21.33 10.21 -2.59
CA PRO A 8 -20.60 8.95 -2.66
C PRO A 8 -19.14 9.04 -2.22
N LEU A 9 -18.49 10.19 -2.42
CA LEU A 9 -17.09 10.39 -1.97
C LEU A 9 -17.05 10.58 -0.45
N PHE A 10 -18.01 11.35 0.09
CA PHE A 10 -18.12 11.55 1.53
C PHE A 10 -18.38 10.23 2.27
N LEU A 11 -19.27 9.38 1.74
CA LEU A 11 -19.58 8.06 2.32
C LEU A 11 -18.41 7.10 2.35
N GLN A 12 -17.37 7.32 1.58
CA GLN A 12 -16.17 6.46 1.59
C GLN A 12 -15.26 6.69 2.80
N VAL A 13 -15.36 7.85 3.45
CA VAL A 13 -14.46 8.28 4.53
C VAL A 13 -15.19 8.56 5.84
N MET A 14 -16.48 8.84 5.80
CA MET A 14 -17.28 9.10 7.00
C MET A 14 -17.75 7.80 7.63
N THR A 15 -17.47 7.67 8.91
CA THR A 15 -17.93 6.54 9.73
C THR A 15 -19.45 6.55 9.90
N ALA A 16 -20.04 5.38 10.09
CA ALA A 16 -21.46 5.23 10.38
C ALA A 16 -21.67 4.17 11.48
N GLN A 17 -22.75 4.32 12.24
CA GLN A 17 -23.07 3.41 13.36
C GLN A 17 -23.22 1.94 12.90
N GLN A 18 -23.62 1.72 11.65
CA GLN A 18 -23.75 0.39 11.07
C GLN A 18 -22.42 -0.40 11.01
N GLU A 19 -21.27 0.28 11.09
CA GLU A 19 -19.96 -0.39 11.09
C GLU A 19 -19.66 -1.16 12.40
N PHE A 20 -20.44 -0.91 13.44
CA PHE A 20 -20.33 -1.59 14.74
C PHE A 20 -21.31 -2.76 14.89
N ILE A 21 -22.11 -3.04 13.85
CA ILE A 21 -23.03 -4.18 13.84
C ILE A 21 -22.23 -5.45 13.57
N GLU A 22 -22.22 -6.34 14.54
CA GLU A 22 -21.69 -7.68 14.34
C GLU A 22 -22.62 -8.49 13.45
N ALA A 23 -22.09 -9.11 12.42
CA ALA A 23 -22.82 -9.94 11.47
C ALA A 23 -22.15 -11.30 11.31
N GLU A 24 -22.95 -12.37 11.23
CA GLU A 24 -22.44 -13.71 11.01
C GLU A 24 -21.69 -13.82 9.69
N GLY A 25 -20.55 -14.52 9.69
CA GLY A 25 -19.69 -14.69 8.51
C GLY A 25 -18.70 -13.55 8.27
N PHE A 26 -18.71 -12.47 9.09
CA PHE A 26 -17.72 -11.40 9.02
C PHE A 26 -16.69 -11.54 10.15
N SER A 27 -15.42 -11.20 9.84
CA SER A 27 -14.32 -11.23 10.80
C SER A 27 -13.51 -9.94 10.77
N GLN A 28 -12.72 -9.70 11.82
CA GLN A 28 -11.81 -8.55 11.91
C GLN A 28 -10.55 -8.74 11.04
N ASP A 29 -10.26 -9.96 10.61
CA ASP A 29 -9.18 -10.32 9.69
C ASP A 29 -9.74 -11.11 8.48
N PRO A 30 -10.46 -10.43 7.57
CA PRO A 30 -11.18 -11.10 6.47
C PRO A 30 -10.26 -11.77 5.45
N LEU A 31 -8.96 -11.45 5.45
CA LEU A 31 -7.99 -12.03 4.54
C LEU A 31 -7.00 -12.98 5.22
N ASP A 32 -7.17 -13.24 6.52
CA ASP A 32 -6.29 -14.11 7.32
C ASP A 32 -4.81 -13.68 7.21
N GLU A 33 -4.57 -12.37 7.37
CA GLU A 33 -3.25 -11.78 7.19
C GLU A 33 -2.40 -11.79 8.46
N GLN A 34 -3.02 -11.76 9.63
CA GLN A 34 -2.30 -11.70 10.91
C GLN A 34 -1.37 -12.90 11.13
N GLN A 35 -1.73 -14.08 10.60
CA GLN A 35 -0.92 -15.30 10.68
C GLN A 35 0.13 -15.42 9.57
N LYS A 36 0.17 -14.51 8.60
CA LYS A 36 1.06 -14.53 7.43
C LYS A 36 2.23 -13.54 7.52
N ASN A 37 2.41 -12.91 8.68
CA ASN A 37 3.51 -11.98 8.93
C ASN A 37 4.82 -12.77 9.18
N ALA A 38 5.55 -13.04 8.10
CA ALA A 38 6.76 -13.87 8.12
C ALA A 38 7.92 -13.20 8.89
N VAL A 39 8.09 -11.91 8.67
CA VAL A 39 8.98 -11.00 9.42
C VAL A 39 8.28 -9.64 9.49
N PRO A 40 8.70 -8.70 10.35
CA PRO A 40 8.10 -7.36 10.36
C PRO A 40 8.02 -6.76 8.96
N ASN A 41 6.86 -6.18 8.62
CA ASN A 41 6.54 -5.59 7.32
C ASN A 41 6.34 -6.58 6.15
N ILE A 42 6.40 -7.89 6.33
CA ILE A 42 6.21 -8.88 5.24
C ILE A 42 5.02 -9.79 5.51
N LEU A 43 4.06 -9.78 4.57
CA LEU A 43 3.02 -10.80 4.48
C LEU A 43 3.32 -11.72 3.28
N HIS A 44 3.72 -12.96 3.56
CA HIS A 44 4.08 -13.92 2.52
C HIS A 44 2.99 -14.99 2.39
N LYS A 45 2.07 -14.76 1.44
CA LYS A 45 0.89 -15.61 1.17
C LYS A 45 1.03 -16.44 -0.11
N TYR A 46 1.88 -16.02 -1.04
CA TYR A 46 2.00 -16.60 -2.39
C TYR A 46 3.45 -17.00 -2.65
N GLN A 47 3.68 -18.04 -3.41
CA GLN A 47 5.01 -18.59 -3.66
C GLN A 47 5.98 -17.55 -4.26
N ASN A 48 5.59 -16.85 -5.33
CA ASN A 48 6.48 -15.98 -6.10
C ASN A 48 6.33 -14.49 -5.83
N ARG A 49 5.52 -14.10 -4.84
CA ARG A 49 5.29 -12.69 -4.50
C ARG A 49 4.87 -12.53 -3.04
N LEU A 50 5.15 -11.37 -2.50
CA LEU A 50 4.77 -11.01 -1.15
C LEU A 50 4.27 -9.56 -1.07
N LEU A 51 3.58 -9.25 0.04
CA LEU A 51 3.23 -7.87 0.36
C LEU A 51 4.27 -7.29 1.31
N PHE A 52 4.72 -6.08 0.98
CA PHE A 52 5.61 -5.29 1.81
C PHE A 52 4.81 -4.11 2.41
N MET A 53 4.61 -4.13 3.71
CA MET A 53 3.88 -3.13 4.48
C MET A 53 4.78 -1.92 4.76
N ALA A 54 4.95 -1.04 3.77
CA ALA A 54 5.95 0.05 3.85
C ALA A 54 5.59 1.11 4.90
N LYS A 55 4.30 1.43 5.05
CA LYS A 55 3.79 2.40 6.03
C LYS A 55 2.50 1.89 6.67
N GLY A 56 2.30 2.22 7.94
CA GLY A 56 1.09 1.89 8.68
C GLY A 56 -0.01 2.95 8.60
N GLY A 57 0.33 4.17 8.15
CA GLY A 57 -0.62 5.29 8.05
C GLY A 57 -1.17 5.48 6.64
N CYS A 58 -2.30 6.18 6.56
CA CYS A 58 -2.93 6.67 5.32
C CYS A 58 -3.19 8.16 5.45
N ALA A 59 -3.20 8.90 4.32
CA ALA A 59 -3.65 10.29 4.31
C ALA A 59 -5.16 10.40 4.54
N VAL A 60 -5.92 9.41 4.07
CA VAL A 60 -7.37 9.30 4.27
C VAL A 60 -7.72 7.88 4.68
N ASN A 61 -8.49 7.73 5.75
CA ASN A 61 -8.95 6.44 6.23
C ASN A 61 -10.23 6.02 5.52
N CYS A 62 -10.16 4.93 4.76
CA CYS A 62 -11.31 4.38 4.07
C CYS A 62 -12.27 3.70 5.06
N ARG A 63 -13.55 4.02 4.99
CA ARG A 63 -14.59 3.38 5.81
C ARG A 63 -14.62 1.84 5.63
N TYR A 64 -14.37 1.37 4.42
CA TYR A 64 -14.36 -0.05 4.06
C TYR A 64 -12.97 -0.70 4.19
N CYS A 65 -12.04 -0.12 4.95
CA CYS A 65 -10.70 -0.67 5.09
C CYS A 65 -10.73 -2.06 5.74
N PHE A 66 -10.35 -3.09 4.99
CA PHE A 66 -10.27 -4.46 5.49
C PHE A 66 -9.09 -4.70 6.44
N ARG A 67 -8.11 -3.77 6.46
CA ARG A 67 -6.96 -3.80 7.38
C ARG A 67 -7.09 -2.86 8.58
N ARG A 68 -8.30 -2.42 8.94
CA ARG A 68 -8.49 -1.51 10.09
C ARG A 68 -8.03 -2.09 11.43
N HIS A 69 -8.00 -3.43 11.54
CA HIS A 69 -7.55 -4.17 12.73
C HIS A 69 -6.19 -4.84 12.55
N PHE A 70 -5.45 -4.49 11.49
CA PHE A 70 -4.11 -5.03 11.23
C PHE A 70 -3.12 -4.50 12.27
N PRO A 71 -2.22 -5.34 12.84
CA PRO A 71 -1.27 -4.95 13.89
C PRO A 71 -0.11 -4.11 13.32
N TYR A 72 -0.37 -2.86 12.98
CA TYR A 72 0.63 -1.94 12.45
C TYR A 72 1.75 -1.59 13.43
N ASP A 73 1.50 -1.71 14.74
CA ASP A 73 2.51 -1.56 15.80
C ASP A 73 3.64 -2.59 15.70
N GLN A 74 3.33 -3.79 15.22
CA GLN A 74 4.30 -4.86 14.95
C GLN A 74 4.98 -4.72 13.58
N ASN A 75 4.53 -3.80 12.76
CA ASN A 75 4.99 -3.55 11.40
C ASN A 75 5.47 -2.09 11.24
N PRO A 76 6.49 -1.65 12.01
CA PRO A 76 6.94 -0.27 12.00
C PRO A 76 7.60 0.07 10.66
N GLY A 77 7.00 0.98 9.89
CA GLY A 77 7.49 1.40 8.57
C GLY A 77 8.74 2.27 8.63
N ASN A 78 9.87 1.73 9.07
CA ASN A 78 11.16 2.41 9.19
C ASN A 78 12.30 1.61 8.55
N LYS A 79 13.46 2.24 8.35
CA LYS A 79 14.61 1.63 7.65
C LYS A 79 15.13 0.36 8.31
N THR A 80 15.04 0.23 9.64
CA THR A 80 15.51 -0.97 10.36
C THR A 80 14.63 -2.18 10.04
N SER A 81 13.31 -2.02 10.16
CA SER A 81 12.36 -3.10 9.83
C SER A 81 12.32 -3.39 8.33
N TRP A 82 12.50 -2.37 7.49
CA TRP A 82 12.61 -2.54 6.04
C TRP A 82 13.86 -3.34 5.65
N GLN A 83 14.99 -3.15 6.35
CA GLN A 83 16.19 -3.96 6.06
C GLN A 83 15.94 -5.45 6.34
N GLN A 84 15.26 -5.78 7.44
CA GLN A 84 14.88 -7.16 7.73
C GLN A 84 13.97 -7.76 6.64
N ALA A 85 13.04 -6.95 6.14
CA ALA A 85 12.16 -7.34 5.03
C ALA A 85 12.95 -7.58 3.72
N ILE A 86 13.91 -6.71 3.42
CA ILE A 86 14.79 -6.84 2.25
C ILE A 86 15.68 -8.09 2.36
N ASP A 87 16.23 -8.36 3.53
CA ASP A 87 17.05 -9.54 3.80
C ASP A 87 16.21 -10.82 3.64
N TYR A 88 14.96 -10.80 4.08
CA TYR A 88 14.01 -11.89 3.86
C TYR A 88 13.77 -12.13 2.36
N ILE A 89 13.50 -11.08 1.58
CA ILE A 89 13.29 -11.17 0.12
C ILE A 89 14.55 -11.75 -0.54
N ALA A 90 15.72 -11.28 -0.17
CA ALA A 90 17.00 -11.75 -0.72
C ALA A 90 17.28 -13.23 -0.45
N ALA A 91 16.82 -13.75 0.69
CA ALA A 91 16.97 -15.15 1.08
C ALA A 91 15.98 -16.11 0.38
N HIS A 92 14.92 -15.59 -0.27
CA HIS A 92 13.86 -16.38 -0.90
C HIS A 92 13.86 -16.18 -2.41
N SER A 93 14.65 -16.97 -3.12
CA SER A 93 14.89 -16.81 -4.56
C SER A 93 13.65 -17.05 -5.45
N GLU A 94 12.61 -17.65 -4.91
CA GLU A 94 11.31 -17.84 -5.56
C GLU A 94 10.49 -16.54 -5.66
N ILE A 95 10.85 -15.49 -4.92
CA ILE A 95 10.12 -14.21 -4.91
C ILE A 95 10.58 -13.35 -6.08
N GLU A 96 9.73 -13.17 -7.07
CA GLU A 96 9.97 -12.34 -8.26
C GLU A 96 9.28 -10.97 -8.19
N GLU A 97 8.28 -10.82 -7.30
CA GLU A 97 7.47 -9.61 -7.20
C GLU A 97 7.30 -9.18 -5.73
N VAL A 98 7.53 -7.89 -5.48
CA VAL A 98 7.19 -7.22 -4.22
C VAL A 98 5.99 -6.31 -4.46
N ILE A 99 4.94 -6.47 -3.65
CA ILE A 99 3.75 -5.64 -3.68
C ILE A 99 3.78 -4.70 -2.48
N PHE A 100 4.09 -3.44 -2.70
CA PHE A 100 4.00 -2.42 -1.66
C PHE A 100 2.56 -2.11 -1.31
N SER A 101 2.26 -2.18 -0.03
CA SER A 101 0.94 -1.97 0.55
C SER A 101 1.09 -1.49 2.00
N GLY A 102 0.08 -1.69 2.83
CA GLY A 102 0.11 -1.34 4.25
C GLY A 102 -1.10 -0.53 4.64
N GLY A 103 -0.85 0.63 5.26
CA GLY A 103 -1.74 1.76 5.18
C GLY A 103 -1.75 2.25 3.74
N ASP A 104 -0.94 3.24 3.44
CA ASP A 104 -0.69 3.62 2.04
C ASP A 104 0.83 3.77 1.83
N PRO A 105 1.44 3.02 0.91
CA PRO A 105 2.89 3.05 0.70
C PRO A 105 3.38 4.40 0.18
N MET A 106 2.52 5.19 -0.49
CA MET A 106 2.87 6.53 -1.00
C MET A 106 2.99 7.59 0.11
N MET A 107 2.67 7.23 1.37
CA MET A 107 3.03 8.01 2.55
C MET A 107 4.54 8.01 2.81
N ALA A 108 5.30 7.11 2.21
CA ALA A 108 6.75 7.15 2.22
C ALA A 108 7.28 8.33 1.39
N LYS A 109 8.30 9.02 1.91
CA LYS A 109 8.97 10.13 1.21
C LYS A 109 9.79 9.61 0.03
N ASP A 110 10.08 10.44 -0.95
CA ASP A 110 10.89 10.05 -2.12
C ASP A 110 12.29 9.58 -1.72
N SER A 111 12.88 10.18 -0.69
CA SER A 111 14.15 9.70 -0.12
C SER A 111 14.07 8.31 0.54
N GLU A 112 12.89 7.91 0.99
CA GLU A 112 12.62 6.57 1.51
C GLU A 112 12.42 5.57 0.35
N TRP A 113 11.70 5.99 -0.70
CA TRP A 113 11.56 5.23 -1.94
C TRP A 113 12.91 4.99 -2.61
N ALA A 114 13.75 6.02 -2.75
CA ALA A 114 15.10 5.89 -3.29
C ALA A 114 15.94 4.87 -2.49
N TRP A 115 15.84 4.91 -1.17
CA TRP A 115 16.52 3.98 -0.27
C TRP A 115 16.05 2.52 -0.45
N LEU A 116 14.74 2.32 -0.61
CA LEU A 116 14.15 0.99 -0.84
C LEU A 116 14.56 0.44 -2.21
N LEU A 117 14.42 1.24 -3.27
CA LEU A 117 14.74 0.85 -4.64
C LEU A 117 16.21 0.46 -4.77
N GLU A 118 17.13 1.29 -4.26
CA GLU A 118 18.59 1.00 -4.29
C GLU A 118 18.94 -0.40 -3.74
N ARG A 119 18.17 -0.89 -2.75
CA ARG A 119 18.43 -2.18 -2.11
C ARG A 119 17.72 -3.32 -2.79
N LEU A 120 16.47 -3.13 -3.17
CA LEU A 120 15.68 -4.13 -3.88
C LEU A 120 16.26 -4.45 -5.25
N GLU A 121 16.84 -3.46 -5.95
CA GLU A 121 17.51 -3.64 -7.23
C GLU A 121 18.75 -4.55 -7.16
N LYS A 122 19.37 -4.68 -5.98
CA LYS A 122 20.52 -5.57 -5.76
C LYS A 122 20.13 -7.05 -5.64
N ILE A 123 18.82 -7.35 -5.55
CA ILE A 123 18.30 -8.70 -5.44
C ILE A 123 18.08 -9.28 -6.85
N PRO A 124 18.91 -10.23 -7.33
CA PRO A 124 18.95 -10.60 -8.75
C PRO A 124 17.64 -11.21 -9.27
N HIS A 125 16.95 -11.99 -8.44
CA HIS A 125 15.73 -12.71 -8.80
C HIS A 125 14.48 -11.82 -8.78
N LEU A 126 14.55 -10.65 -8.11
CA LEU A 126 13.43 -9.72 -8.07
C LEU A 126 13.30 -9.00 -9.42
N GLN A 127 12.11 -9.05 -10.01
CA GLN A 127 11.81 -8.53 -11.35
C GLN A 127 10.80 -7.38 -11.33
N ARG A 128 9.82 -7.46 -10.41
CA ARG A 128 8.67 -6.54 -10.41
C ARG A 128 8.46 -5.88 -9.07
N LEU A 129 8.07 -4.62 -9.15
CA LEU A 129 7.65 -3.80 -8.06
C LEU A 129 6.21 -3.34 -8.34
N ARG A 130 5.27 -3.68 -7.46
CA ARG A 130 3.88 -3.22 -7.56
C ARG A 130 3.57 -2.30 -6.40
N ILE A 131 2.91 -1.17 -6.67
CA ILE A 131 2.54 -0.18 -5.66
C ILE A 131 1.01 -0.08 -5.64
N HIS A 132 0.39 -0.49 -4.54
CA HIS A 132 -1.04 -0.36 -4.34
C HIS A 132 -1.32 0.87 -3.49
N SER A 133 -1.91 1.90 -4.06
CA SER A 133 -2.12 3.17 -3.38
C SER A 133 -3.45 3.82 -3.76
N ARG A 134 -4.05 4.49 -2.80
CA ARG A 134 -5.16 5.41 -3.01
C ARG A 134 -4.69 6.87 -3.00
N LEU A 135 -3.46 7.12 -2.60
CA LEU A 135 -2.96 8.49 -2.42
C LEU A 135 -3.07 9.34 -3.68
N PRO A 136 -2.82 8.84 -4.91
CA PRO A 136 -3.00 9.64 -6.12
C PRO A 136 -4.42 10.14 -6.34
N VAL A 137 -5.41 9.41 -5.82
CA VAL A 137 -6.83 9.81 -5.92
C VAL A 137 -7.18 10.94 -4.95
N VAL A 138 -6.55 10.97 -3.79
CA VAL A 138 -6.87 11.93 -2.72
C VAL A 138 -5.87 13.09 -2.64
N ILE A 139 -4.68 12.90 -3.16
CA ILE A 139 -3.60 13.92 -3.26
C ILE A 139 -2.82 13.63 -4.57
N PRO A 140 -3.37 14.01 -5.75
CA PRO A 140 -2.70 13.77 -7.04
C PRO A 140 -1.29 14.36 -7.11
N GLU A 141 -1.05 15.49 -6.46
CA GLU A 141 0.25 16.17 -6.41
C GLU A 141 1.36 15.33 -5.76
N ARG A 142 1.00 14.19 -5.14
CA ARG A 142 2.00 13.24 -4.63
C ARG A 142 2.74 12.50 -5.75
N ILE A 143 2.16 12.44 -6.93
CA ILE A 143 2.80 11.89 -8.13
C ILE A 143 3.58 13.03 -8.79
N THR A 144 4.86 13.12 -8.44
CA THR A 144 5.78 14.13 -8.97
C THR A 144 6.70 13.54 -10.04
N ASP A 145 7.25 14.39 -10.90
CA ASP A 145 8.24 13.97 -11.90
C ASP A 145 9.43 13.27 -11.23
N GLU A 146 9.88 13.77 -10.07
CA GLU A 146 10.98 13.17 -9.31
C GLU A 146 10.65 11.77 -8.83
N PHE A 147 9.42 11.53 -8.37
CA PHE A 147 8.97 10.19 -7.97
C PHE A 147 8.87 9.26 -9.18
N CYS A 148 8.29 9.72 -10.29
CA CYS A 148 8.22 8.97 -11.54
C CYS A 148 9.61 8.60 -12.04
N ASP A 149 10.54 9.55 -12.01
CA ASP A 149 11.94 9.36 -12.38
C ASP A 149 12.64 8.27 -11.55
N LEU A 150 12.35 8.19 -10.25
CA LEU A 150 12.89 7.10 -9.40
C LEU A 150 12.44 5.73 -9.89
N LEU A 151 11.17 5.60 -10.27
CA LEU A 151 10.64 4.33 -10.77
C LEU A 151 11.15 4.00 -12.18
N LEU A 152 11.21 5.00 -13.06
CA LEU A 152 11.67 4.82 -14.44
C LEU A 152 13.15 4.47 -14.55
N LYS A 153 13.98 4.95 -13.63
CA LYS A 153 15.43 4.64 -13.58
C LYS A 153 15.71 3.26 -12.97
N SER A 154 14.71 2.66 -12.33
CA SER A 154 14.85 1.34 -11.74
C SER A 154 14.91 0.25 -12.80
N ARG A 155 15.73 -0.80 -12.56
CA ARG A 155 15.68 -2.02 -13.39
C ARG A 155 14.43 -2.87 -13.15
N LEU A 156 13.72 -2.64 -12.03
CA LEU A 156 12.52 -3.38 -11.67
C LEU A 156 11.34 -2.86 -12.50
N GLN A 157 10.52 -3.76 -13.02
CA GLN A 157 9.28 -3.38 -13.67
C GLN A 157 8.31 -2.78 -12.65
N ALA A 158 8.15 -1.48 -12.64
CA ALA A 158 7.19 -0.80 -11.77
C ALA A 158 5.77 -0.91 -12.33
N VAL A 159 4.83 -1.31 -11.47
CA VAL A 159 3.40 -1.36 -11.77
C VAL A 159 2.66 -0.58 -10.69
N PHE A 160 1.97 0.48 -11.08
CA PHE A 160 1.14 1.25 -10.17
C PHE A 160 -0.32 0.77 -10.24
N VAL A 161 -0.93 0.50 -9.09
CA VAL A 161 -2.32 0.08 -8.96
C VAL A 161 -3.06 1.11 -8.12
N THR A 162 -3.80 1.97 -8.80
CA THR A 162 -4.57 3.04 -8.19
C THR A 162 -5.91 2.52 -7.68
N HIS A 163 -6.24 2.83 -6.44
CA HIS A 163 -7.48 2.42 -5.82
C HIS A 163 -8.56 3.50 -6.01
N ILE A 164 -9.43 3.30 -6.98
CA ILE A 164 -10.56 4.17 -7.35
C ILE A 164 -11.87 3.41 -7.13
N ASN A 165 -12.86 4.01 -6.44
CA ASN A 165 -14.12 3.35 -6.12
C ASN A 165 -15.33 4.01 -6.76
N HIS A 166 -15.20 5.25 -7.24
CA HIS A 166 -16.31 5.97 -7.83
C HIS A 166 -15.84 6.85 -8.99
N PRO A 167 -16.61 7.00 -10.08
CA PRO A 167 -16.23 7.84 -11.22
C PRO A 167 -15.93 9.29 -10.87
N ASN A 168 -16.58 9.84 -9.84
CA ASN A 168 -16.36 11.21 -9.39
C ASN A 168 -14.99 11.43 -8.71
N GLU A 169 -14.21 10.38 -8.50
CA GLU A 169 -12.82 10.48 -8.02
C GLU A 169 -11.84 10.78 -9.18
N ILE A 170 -12.29 10.59 -10.43
CA ILE A 170 -11.47 10.84 -11.62
C ILE A 170 -11.75 12.28 -12.07
N ASP A 171 -10.93 13.19 -11.60
CA ASP A 171 -10.93 14.59 -11.99
C ASP A 171 -9.76 14.93 -12.91
N GLU A 172 -9.62 16.21 -13.27
CA GLU A 172 -8.54 16.69 -14.11
C GLU A 172 -7.18 16.48 -13.46
N ALA A 173 -7.06 16.74 -12.15
CA ALA A 173 -5.79 16.59 -11.43
C ALA A 173 -5.30 15.14 -11.41
N LEU A 174 -6.19 14.18 -11.13
CA LEU A 174 -5.86 12.75 -11.20
C LEU A 174 -5.53 12.29 -12.64
N SER A 175 -6.20 12.89 -13.62
CA SER A 175 -5.98 12.52 -15.04
C SER A 175 -4.63 13.00 -15.58
N LEU A 176 -4.02 13.99 -14.93
CA LEU A 176 -2.71 14.55 -15.29
C LEU A 176 -1.55 13.91 -14.48
N ALA A 177 -1.85 13.28 -13.34
CA ALA A 177 -0.90 12.59 -12.48
C ALA A 177 -0.59 11.17 -13.01
#